data_cb5070a84edb8ee0c9ccceecaca553c2
#
_entry.id   cb5070a84edb8ee0c9ccceecaca553c2
#
_cell.length_a   1.000
_cell.length_b   1.000
_cell.length_c   1.000
_cell.angle_alpha   90.00
_cell.angle_beta   90.00
_cell.angle_gamma   90.00
#
_symmetry.space_group_name_H-M   'P 1'
#
loop_
_entity.id
_entity.type
_entity.pdbx_description
1 polymer ?
#
loop_
_entity_poly.entity_id
_entity_poly.type
_entity_poly.pdbx_seq_one_letter_code
_entity_poly.pdbx_strand_id
1 'polypeptide(L)'
;MNACFDTIQAYGLRAIGIGERLLPKTDITLCEQMVLIGSGLIWNVYFGVLAIGFGFWFAIGLSLGRQSRFAALRLVSSGFVFLFRGSPLFIQFFFAYEAFVLLPKIGITIDLGLVVIDASTGWFTKAWAGALFVLFCNTAAYSSEIFSGALQSVPNGQIEAARASGMTRFQIFRRVMFPNMLRLAWPAYMNEAIFLFHSTTLVFFSGFPAWRQEGDALYYASYFAEKTFNPFVPYPIVAGYFILLTLVIIAVFTITGGYLNRSLPQEQRVKPRFRLLMWR
;
A
#
# COMPACT_ATOMS: atom_id res chain seq x y z
N MET A 1 -15.08 14.89 30.48
CA MET A 1 -14.25 13.70 30.16
C MET A 1 -15.11 12.51 29.73
N ASN A 2 -16.31 12.33 30.28
CA ASN A 2 -17.22 11.22 29.95
C ASN A 2 -17.75 11.31 28.50
N ALA A 3 -18.08 12.49 27.98
CA ALA A 3 -18.64 12.64 26.65
C ALA A 3 -17.71 12.16 25.51
N CYS A 4 -16.38 12.32 25.64
CA CYS A 4 -15.45 11.85 24.61
C CYS A 4 -15.23 10.32 24.70
N PHE A 5 -15.30 9.75 25.89
CA PHE A 5 -15.23 8.31 26.08
C PHE A 5 -16.47 7.61 25.47
N ASP A 6 -17.64 8.18 25.68
CA ASP A 6 -18.89 7.70 25.08
C ASP A 6 -18.81 7.77 23.54
N THR A 7 -18.23 8.84 23.00
CA THR A 7 -17.97 8.99 21.55
C THR A 7 -17.02 7.91 21.03
N ILE A 8 -15.95 7.58 21.76
CA ILE A 8 -15.01 6.51 21.35
C ILE A 8 -15.74 5.16 21.31
N GLN A 9 -16.57 4.88 22.30
CA GLN A 9 -17.35 3.65 22.35
C GLN A 9 -18.37 3.55 21.22
N ALA A 10 -19.03 4.67 20.89
CA ALA A 10 -20.03 4.73 19.82
C ALA A 10 -19.42 4.66 18.42
N TYR A 11 -18.30 5.31 18.17
CA TYR A 11 -17.79 5.54 16.81
C TYR A 11 -16.36 5.02 16.53
N GLY A 12 -15.64 4.57 17.56
CA GLY A 12 -14.22 4.20 17.41
C GLY A 12 -13.92 3.08 16.39
N LEU A 13 -14.87 2.16 16.19
CA LEU A 13 -14.78 1.07 15.22
C LEU A 13 -15.85 1.15 14.13
N ARG A 14 -16.47 2.32 13.97
CA ARG A 14 -17.56 2.49 13.01
C ARG A 14 -17.17 2.18 11.57
N ALA A 15 -15.97 2.52 11.18
CA ALA A 15 -15.48 2.27 9.82
C ALA A 15 -15.50 0.79 9.42
N ILE A 16 -15.50 -0.12 10.38
CA ILE A 16 -15.61 -1.58 10.16
C ILE A 16 -17.00 -2.14 10.50
N GLY A 17 -17.99 -1.25 10.67
CA GLY A 17 -19.39 -1.64 10.89
C GLY A 17 -19.76 -1.93 12.34
N ILE A 18 -18.90 -1.59 13.30
CA ILE A 18 -19.16 -1.77 14.74
C ILE A 18 -19.46 -0.40 15.38
N GLY A 19 -20.58 -0.29 16.06
CA GLY A 19 -21.02 0.92 16.74
C GLY A 19 -22.21 1.61 16.09
N GLU A 20 -22.39 2.90 16.36
CA GLU A 20 -23.52 3.67 15.85
C GLU A 20 -23.42 3.90 14.34
N ARG A 21 -24.56 3.66 13.65
CA ARG A 21 -24.65 3.82 12.18
C ARG A 21 -24.88 5.26 11.75
N LEU A 22 -25.57 6.06 12.58
CA LEU A 22 -25.89 7.44 12.24
C LEU A 22 -24.69 8.34 12.50
N LEU A 23 -24.34 9.16 11.51
CA LEU A 23 -23.31 10.19 11.67
C LEU A 23 -23.89 11.38 12.41
N PRO A 24 -23.11 12.06 13.29
CA PRO A 24 -23.53 13.28 13.96
C PRO A 24 -23.83 14.36 12.93
N LYS A 25 -25.01 15.01 13.07
CA LYS A 25 -25.51 16.02 12.12
C LYS A 25 -25.47 17.44 12.66
N THR A 26 -25.61 17.58 13.97
CA THR A 26 -25.68 18.86 14.69
C THR A 26 -24.70 18.81 15.85
N ASP A 27 -24.26 19.97 16.31
CA ASP A 27 -23.37 20.14 17.48
C ASP A 27 -22.10 19.26 17.43
N ILE A 28 -21.48 19.21 16.22
CA ILE A 28 -20.33 18.37 15.95
C ILE A 28 -19.13 18.81 16.81
N THR A 29 -18.76 17.96 17.74
CA THR A 29 -17.65 18.19 18.66
C THR A 29 -16.30 17.84 18.01
N LEU A 30 -15.21 18.42 18.51
CA LEU A 30 -13.85 18.08 18.08
C LEU A 30 -13.54 16.59 18.35
N CYS A 31 -14.07 16.04 19.46
CA CYS A 31 -13.89 14.62 19.80
C CYS A 31 -14.52 13.70 18.76
N GLU A 32 -15.75 13.98 18.30
CA GLU A 32 -16.41 13.20 17.25
C GLU A 32 -15.62 13.21 15.94
N GLN A 33 -15.11 14.39 15.54
CA GLN A 33 -14.27 14.50 14.35
C GLN A 33 -13.01 13.65 14.48
N MET A 34 -12.29 13.75 15.59
CA MET A 34 -11.09 12.95 15.82
C MET A 34 -11.37 11.45 15.81
N VAL A 35 -12.40 11.01 16.53
CA VAL A 35 -12.73 9.57 16.67
C VAL A 35 -13.18 8.98 15.33
N LEU A 36 -14.04 9.66 14.59
CA LEU A 36 -14.55 9.17 13.30
C LEU A 36 -13.46 9.16 12.22
N ILE A 37 -12.67 10.23 12.11
CA ILE A 37 -11.52 10.27 11.18
C ILE A 37 -10.52 9.19 11.55
N GLY A 38 -10.23 9.00 12.84
CA GLY A 38 -9.37 7.92 13.33
C GLY A 38 -9.90 6.53 13.02
N SER A 39 -11.22 6.31 13.11
CA SER A 39 -11.84 5.04 12.69
C SER A 39 -11.65 4.78 11.19
N GLY A 40 -11.79 5.82 10.36
CA GLY A 40 -11.57 5.71 8.91
C GLY A 40 -10.13 5.35 8.53
N LEU A 41 -9.14 5.72 9.36
CA LEU A 41 -7.74 5.36 9.15
C LEU A 41 -7.52 3.86 9.10
N ILE A 42 -8.38 3.05 9.73
CA ILE A 42 -8.32 1.59 9.69
C ILE A 42 -8.35 1.09 8.24
N TRP A 43 -9.18 1.67 7.39
CA TRP A 43 -9.23 1.32 5.97
C TRP A 43 -7.97 1.72 5.22
N ASN A 44 -7.42 2.90 5.50
CA ASN A 44 -6.16 3.33 4.88
C ASN A 44 -5.01 2.37 5.25
N VAL A 45 -4.95 1.95 6.53
CA VAL A 45 -3.97 0.94 6.98
C VAL A 45 -4.23 -0.42 6.31
N TYR A 46 -5.48 -0.86 6.23
CA TYR A 46 -5.85 -2.12 5.57
C TYR A 46 -5.39 -2.14 4.10
N PHE A 47 -5.72 -1.12 3.32
CA PHE A 47 -5.29 -1.02 1.92
C PHE A 47 -3.77 -0.96 1.79
N GLY A 48 -3.11 -0.15 2.61
CA GLY A 48 -1.66 -0.01 2.59
C GLY A 48 -0.94 -1.32 2.91
N VAL A 49 -1.35 -2.03 3.97
CA VAL A 49 -0.75 -3.30 4.39
C VAL A 49 -0.94 -4.39 3.33
N LEU A 50 -2.14 -4.51 2.77
CA LEU A 50 -2.40 -5.51 1.73
C LEU A 50 -1.63 -5.19 0.44
N ALA A 51 -1.66 -3.93 -0.01
CA ALA A 51 -0.97 -3.53 -1.23
C ALA A 51 0.55 -3.73 -1.11
N ILE A 52 1.16 -3.35 0.03
CA ILE A 52 2.60 -3.51 0.22
C ILE A 52 2.99 -4.98 0.42
N GLY A 53 2.18 -5.75 1.15
CA GLY A 53 2.45 -7.16 1.44
C GLY A 53 2.44 -8.03 0.17
N PHE A 54 1.36 -7.96 -0.61
CA PHE A 54 1.27 -8.69 -1.88
C PHE A 54 2.15 -8.05 -2.96
N GLY A 55 2.21 -6.71 -3.01
CA GLY A 55 3.03 -5.95 -3.94
C GLY A 55 4.52 -6.25 -3.82
N PHE A 56 5.03 -6.51 -2.61
CA PHE A 56 6.42 -6.91 -2.37
C PHE A 56 6.83 -8.15 -3.19
N TRP A 57 6.07 -9.23 -3.09
CA TRP A 57 6.38 -10.47 -3.80
C TRP A 57 6.21 -10.34 -5.30
N PHE A 58 5.17 -9.65 -5.72
CA PHE A 58 4.93 -9.39 -7.14
C PHE A 58 6.01 -8.48 -7.74
N ALA A 59 6.47 -7.46 -7.03
CA ALA A 59 7.56 -6.59 -7.43
C ALA A 59 8.89 -7.34 -7.61
N ILE A 60 9.19 -8.32 -6.73
CA ILE A 60 10.35 -9.20 -6.91
C ILE A 60 10.19 -10.02 -8.19
N GLY A 61 9.02 -10.60 -8.44
CA GLY A 61 8.72 -11.32 -9.67
C GLY A 61 8.90 -10.45 -10.92
N LEU A 62 8.38 -9.23 -10.93
CA LEU A 62 8.56 -8.24 -12.01
C LEU A 62 10.04 -7.88 -12.22
N SER A 63 10.78 -7.65 -11.13
CA SER A 63 12.20 -7.33 -11.18
C SER A 63 13.02 -8.45 -11.82
N LEU A 64 12.73 -9.71 -11.47
CA LEU A 64 13.37 -10.88 -12.08
C LEU A 64 12.91 -11.08 -13.53
N GLY A 65 11.64 -10.85 -13.82
CA GLY A 65 11.08 -10.92 -15.18
C GLY A 65 11.76 -9.96 -16.14
N ARG A 66 12.03 -8.73 -15.70
CA ARG A 66 12.74 -7.71 -16.49
C ARG A 66 14.20 -8.09 -16.80
N GLN A 67 14.83 -8.91 -15.96
CA GLN A 67 16.20 -9.42 -16.17
C GLN A 67 16.21 -10.79 -16.83
N SER A 68 15.04 -11.32 -17.22
CA SER A 68 14.93 -12.63 -17.85
C SER A 68 15.53 -12.65 -19.26
N ARG A 69 16.09 -13.80 -19.62
CA ARG A 69 16.53 -14.12 -21.00
C ARG A 69 15.34 -14.30 -21.98
N PHE A 70 14.15 -14.60 -21.45
CA PHE A 70 12.95 -14.77 -22.26
C PHE A 70 12.38 -13.40 -22.63
N ALA A 71 12.37 -13.07 -23.93
CA ALA A 71 11.93 -11.76 -24.43
C ALA A 71 10.47 -11.44 -24.04
N ALA A 72 9.58 -12.43 -24.10
CA ALA A 72 8.17 -12.23 -23.73
C ALA A 72 8.02 -11.83 -22.26
N LEU A 73 8.70 -12.53 -21.34
CA LEU A 73 8.63 -12.22 -19.91
C LEU A 73 9.21 -10.83 -19.61
N ARG A 74 10.34 -10.50 -20.26
CA ARG A 74 10.95 -9.17 -20.13
C ARG A 74 10.04 -8.07 -20.65
N LEU A 75 9.39 -8.28 -21.81
CA LEU A 75 8.48 -7.32 -22.42
C LEU A 75 7.25 -7.08 -21.53
N VAL A 76 6.60 -8.14 -21.07
CA VAL A 76 5.42 -8.06 -20.20
C VAL A 76 5.76 -7.35 -18.88
N SER A 77 6.85 -7.75 -18.23
CA SER A 77 7.26 -7.13 -16.95
C SER A 77 7.65 -5.66 -17.13
N SER A 78 8.36 -5.32 -18.21
CA SER A 78 8.75 -3.93 -18.49
C SER A 78 7.54 -3.08 -18.90
N GLY A 79 6.64 -3.63 -19.70
CA GLY A 79 5.38 -2.98 -20.10
C GLY A 79 4.47 -2.70 -18.91
N PHE A 80 4.36 -3.63 -17.98
CA PHE A 80 3.62 -3.43 -16.72
C PHE A 80 4.19 -2.25 -15.91
N VAL A 81 5.50 -2.26 -15.70
CA VAL A 81 6.18 -1.19 -14.94
C VAL A 81 6.04 0.16 -15.67
N PHE A 82 6.20 0.18 -17.00
CA PHE A 82 6.01 1.38 -17.80
C PHE A 82 4.59 1.95 -17.66
N LEU A 83 3.58 1.11 -17.75
CA LEU A 83 2.16 1.52 -17.68
C LEU A 83 1.83 2.15 -16.31
N PHE A 84 2.13 1.44 -15.22
CA PHE A 84 1.71 1.87 -13.88
C PHE A 84 2.58 2.98 -13.29
N ARG A 85 3.83 3.12 -13.70
CA ARG A 85 4.68 4.27 -13.33
C ARG A 85 4.51 5.46 -14.27
N GLY A 86 4.18 5.20 -15.53
CA GLY A 86 4.04 6.24 -16.55
C GLY A 86 2.70 6.97 -16.53
N SER A 87 1.72 6.49 -15.77
CA SER A 87 0.41 7.11 -15.65
C SER A 87 0.20 7.72 -14.25
N PRO A 88 -0.46 8.90 -14.15
CA PRO A 88 -0.76 9.51 -12.86
C PRO A 88 -1.66 8.61 -12.01
N LEU A 89 -1.30 8.41 -10.74
CA LEU A 89 -2.03 7.52 -9.83
C LEU A 89 -3.51 7.91 -9.70
N PHE A 90 -3.81 9.21 -9.64
CA PHE A 90 -5.17 9.70 -9.55
C PHE A 90 -6.02 9.26 -10.77
N ILE A 91 -5.45 9.29 -11.97
CA ILE A 91 -6.13 8.82 -13.19
C ILE A 91 -6.36 7.30 -13.14
N GLN A 92 -5.42 6.54 -12.56
CA GLN A 92 -5.60 5.10 -12.36
C GLN A 92 -6.80 4.79 -11.45
N PHE A 93 -7.04 5.61 -10.42
CA PHE A 93 -8.21 5.47 -9.55
C PHE A 93 -9.52 5.77 -10.29
N PHE A 94 -9.55 6.81 -11.11
CA PHE A 94 -10.72 7.10 -11.96
C PHE A 94 -11.01 5.96 -12.93
N PHE A 95 -9.99 5.47 -13.62
CA PHE A 95 -10.13 4.34 -14.52
C PHE A 95 -10.62 3.09 -13.79
N ALA A 96 -10.10 2.82 -12.59
CA ALA A 96 -10.55 1.70 -11.78
C ALA A 96 -12.02 1.87 -11.34
N TYR A 97 -12.44 3.09 -10.99
CA TYR A 97 -13.83 3.38 -10.66
C TYR A 97 -14.76 3.04 -11.84
N GLU A 98 -14.44 3.52 -13.03
CA GLU A 98 -15.18 3.21 -14.25
C GLU A 98 -15.20 1.69 -14.52
N ALA A 99 -14.05 1.03 -14.45
CA ALA A 99 -13.92 -0.38 -14.76
C ALA A 99 -14.57 -1.31 -13.72
N PHE A 100 -14.49 -0.99 -12.44
CA PHE A 100 -14.94 -1.90 -11.36
C PHE A 100 -16.33 -1.56 -10.82
N VAL A 101 -16.80 -0.33 -10.98
CA VAL A 101 -18.09 0.11 -10.43
C VAL A 101 -19.13 0.29 -11.52
N LEU A 102 -18.77 0.93 -12.63
CA LEU A 102 -19.72 1.31 -13.69
C LEU A 102 -19.89 0.24 -14.77
N LEU A 103 -18.89 -0.60 -15.04
CA LEU A 103 -19.04 -1.66 -16.02
C LEU A 103 -20.12 -2.68 -15.61
N PRO A 104 -20.94 -3.14 -16.56
CA PRO A 104 -21.96 -4.15 -16.30
C PRO A 104 -21.35 -5.42 -15.71
N LYS A 105 -22.04 -6.02 -14.75
CA LYS A 105 -21.66 -7.33 -14.21
C LYS A 105 -21.90 -8.38 -15.28
N ILE A 106 -20.84 -9.01 -15.76
CA ILE A 106 -20.90 -10.09 -16.73
C ILE A 106 -20.82 -11.41 -15.94
N GLY A 107 -21.85 -12.22 -16.03
CA GLY A 107 -21.82 -13.61 -15.55
C GLY A 107 -21.29 -14.51 -16.67
N ILE A 108 -20.22 -15.24 -16.42
CA ILE A 108 -19.72 -16.30 -17.31
C ILE A 108 -20.07 -17.62 -16.63
N THR A 109 -21.05 -18.33 -17.20
CA THR A 109 -21.37 -19.71 -16.80
C THR A 109 -20.57 -20.66 -17.71
N ILE A 110 -19.64 -21.39 -17.13
CA ILE A 110 -18.92 -22.45 -17.82
C ILE A 110 -19.56 -23.79 -17.38
N ASP A 111 -20.36 -24.37 -18.26
CA ASP A 111 -20.96 -25.69 -18.05
C ASP A 111 -20.00 -26.78 -18.56
N LEU A 112 -19.41 -27.52 -17.64
CA LEU A 112 -18.53 -28.65 -17.91
C LEU A 112 -19.27 -29.99 -17.82
N GLY A 113 -20.61 -29.98 -17.85
CA GLY A 113 -21.47 -31.15 -17.83
C GLY A 113 -21.61 -31.82 -16.45
N LEU A 114 -20.60 -31.84 -15.63
CA LEU A 114 -20.62 -32.36 -14.24
C LEU A 114 -20.47 -31.27 -13.18
N VAL A 115 -19.94 -30.09 -13.55
CA VAL A 115 -19.74 -28.95 -12.67
C VAL A 115 -20.06 -27.69 -13.44
N VAL A 116 -21.02 -26.93 -12.95
CA VAL A 116 -21.33 -25.59 -13.44
C VAL A 116 -20.51 -24.58 -12.63
N ILE A 117 -19.53 -23.93 -13.24
CA ILE A 117 -18.76 -22.85 -12.61
C ILE A 117 -19.42 -21.53 -12.97
N ASP A 118 -20.09 -20.95 -12.01
CA ASP A 118 -20.73 -19.65 -12.13
C ASP A 118 -19.74 -18.56 -11.69
N ALA A 119 -18.93 -18.07 -12.64
CA ALA A 119 -17.99 -17.00 -12.42
C ALA A 119 -18.65 -15.65 -12.68
N SER A 120 -19.32 -15.10 -11.67
CA SER A 120 -19.86 -13.74 -11.77
C SER A 120 -18.74 -12.72 -11.52
N THR A 121 -18.59 -11.75 -12.43
CA THR A 121 -17.66 -10.61 -12.27
C THR A 121 -18.04 -9.72 -11.08
N GLY A 122 -19.19 -9.96 -10.43
CA GLY A 122 -19.67 -9.22 -9.27
C GLY A 122 -18.69 -9.18 -8.07
N TRP A 123 -17.73 -10.08 -8.01
CA TRP A 123 -16.67 -10.04 -7.01
C TRP A 123 -15.68 -8.90 -7.28
N PHE A 124 -15.39 -8.62 -8.53
CA PHE A 124 -14.45 -7.57 -8.96
C PHE A 124 -15.12 -6.21 -9.13
N THR A 125 -16.45 -6.14 -9.19
CA THR A 125 -17.20 -4.88 -9.37
C THR A 125 -17.46 -4.14 -8.06
N LYS A 126 -16.64 -4.35 -7.05
CA LYS A 126 -16.70 -3.60 -5.79
C LYS A 126 -15.64 -2.51 -5.78
N ALA A 127 -16.01 -1.31 -5.40
CA ALA A 127 -15.09 -0.16 -5.34
C ALA A 127 -13.81 -0.44 -4.55
N TRP A 128 -13.89 -1.18 -3.43
CA TRP A 128 -12.71 -1.55 -2.65
C TRP A 128 -11.73 -2.45 -3.43
N ALA A 129 -12.22 -3.33 -4.29
CA ALA A 129 -11.37 -4.20 -5.09
C ALA A 129 -10.60 -3.39 -6.14
N GLY A 130 -11.26 -2.42 -6.79
CA GLY A 130 -10.62 -1.49 -7.72
C GLY A 130 -9.55 -0.65 -7.05
N ALA A 131 -9.86 -0.11 -5.87
CA ALA A 131 -8.90 0.66 -5.08
C ALA A 131 -7.67 -0.17 -4.69
N LEU A 132 -7.88 -1.38 -4.17
CA LEU A 132 -6.79 -2.29 -3.81
C LEU A 132 -5.96 -2.70 -5.02
N PHE A 133 -6.61 -2.98 -6.15
CA PHE A 133 -5.93 -3.33 -7.41
C PHE A 133 -5.01 -2.20 -7.89
N VAL A 134 -5.48 -0.95 -7.89
CA VAL A 134 -4.67 0.20 -8.28
C VAL A 134 -3.47 0.37 -7.35
N LEU A 135 -3.69 0.38 -6.03
CA LEU A 135 -2.61 0.52 -5.06
C LEU A 135 -1.59 -0.61 -5.19
N PHE A 136 -2.05 -1.86 -5.34
CA PHE A 136 -1.21 -3.02 -5.54
C PHE A 136 -0.35 -2.92 -6.81
N CYS A 137 -0.96 -2.62 -7.96
CA CYS A 137 -0.24 -2.52 -9.23
C CYS A 137 0.76 -1.36 -9.22
N ASN A 138 0.36 -0.22 -8.68
CA ASN A 138 1.21 0.96 -8.61
C ASN A 138 2.43 0.71 -7.72
N THR A 139 2.23 0.28 -6.46
CA THR A 139 3.35 0.01 -5.56
C THR A 139 4.24 -1.14 -6.05
N ALA A 140 3.66 -2.17 -6.69
CA ALA A 140 4.44 -3.25 -7.27
C ALA A 140 5.35 -2.77 -8.41
N ALA A 141 4.87 -1.84 -9.24
CA ALA A 141 5.65 -1.26 -10.31
C ALA A 141 6.81 -0.41 -9.79
N TYR A 142 6.56 0.48 -8.81
CA TYR A 142 7.62 1.30 -8.19
C TYR A 142 8.62 0.46 -7.41
N SER A 143 8.15 -0.48 -6.58
CA SER A 143 9.01 -1.40 -5.83
C SER A 143 9.84 -2.30 -6.73
N SER A 144 9.30 -2.73 -7.88
CA SER A 144 10.06 -3.51 -8.88
C SER A 144 11.27 -2.75 -9.42
N GLU A 145 11.16 -1.44 -9.61
CA GLU A 145 12.28 -0.60 -10.03
C GLU A 145 13.35 -0.53 -8.95
N ILE A 146 12.93 -0.32 -7.69
CA ILE A 146 13.83 -0.30 -6.53
C ILE A 146 14.59 -1.62 -6.42
N PHE A 147 13.88 -2.75 -6.50
CA PHE A 147 14.50 -4.08 -6.40
C PHE A 147 15.38 -4.39 -7.61
N SER A 148 15.00 -3.96 -8.81
CA SER A 148 15.82 -4.13 -10.03
C SER A 148 17.14 -3.37 -9.93
N GLY A 149 17.12 -2.12 -9.48
CA GLY A 149 18.31 -1.33 -9.23
C GLY A 149 19.21 -1.95 -8.15
N ALA A 150 18.62 -2.42 -7.06
CA ALA A 150 19.36 -3.10 -5.99
C ALA A 150 19.98 -4.43 -6.44
N LEU A 151 19.28 -5.24 -7.25
CA LEU A 151 19.81 -6.47 -7.83
C LEU A 151 21.05 -6.20 -8.72
N GLN A 152 21.00 -5.15 -9.54
CA GLN A 152 22.10 -4.76 -10.41
C GLN A 152 23.30 -4.21 -9.62
N SER A 153 23.09 -3.72 -8.42
CA SER A 153 24.11 -3.20 -7.53
C SER A 153 24.83 -4.27 -6.71
N VAL A 154 24.42 -5.54 -6.78
CA VAL A 154 25.08 -6.64 -6.09
C VAL A 154 26.46 -6.89 -6.76
N PRO A 155 27.59 -6.88 -6.01
CA PRO A 155 28.92 -7.04 -6.58
C PRO A 155 29.09 -8.38 -7.32
N ASN A 156 29.57 -8.32 -8.56
CA ASN A 156 29.77 -9.52 -9.40
C ASN A 156 30.73 -10.54 -8.76
N GLY A 157 31.76 -10.08 -8.06
CA GLY A 157 32.71 -10.97 -7.37
C GLY A 157 32.06 -11.89 -6.34
N GLN A 158 30.97 -11.47 -5.67
CA GLN A 158 30.22 -12.33 -4.76
C GLN A 158 29.45 -13.44 -5.52
N ILE A 159 28.95 -13.10 -6.69
CA ILE A 159 28.24 -14.04 -7.56
C ILE A 159 29.22 -15.06 -8.15
N GLU A 160 30.38 -14.60 -8.57
CA GLU A 160 31.48 -15.44 -9.12
C GLU A 160 32.04 -16.37 -8.05
N ALA A 161 32.31 -15.88 -6.85
CA ALA A 161 32.77 -16.70 -5.72
C ALA A 161 31.76 -17.79 -5.37
N ALA A 162 30.45 -17.45 -5.37
CA ALA A 162 29.40 -18.43 -5.13
C ALA A 162 29.32 -19.50 -6.25
N ARG A 163 29.55 -19.11 -7.51
CA ARG A 163 29.67 -20.08 -8.63
C ARG A 163 30.86 -20.97 -8.48
N ALA A 164 32.03 -20.42 -8.14
CA ALA A 164 33.25 -21.19 -7.89
C ALA A 164 33.09 -22.19 -6.74
N SER A 165 32.25 -21.88 -5.76
CA SER A 165 31.86 -22.78 -4.66
C SER A 165 30.81 -23.84 -5.05
N GLY A 166 30.45 -23.98 -6.33
CA GLY A 166 29.55 -25.00 -6.84
C GLY A 166 28.06 -24.69 -6.57
N MET A 167 27.68 -23.48 -6.20
CA MET A 167 26.28 -23.14 -5.95
C MET A 167 25.47 -23.10 -7.24
N THR A 168 24.27 -23.68 -7.19
CA THR A 168 23.28 -23.58 -8.28
C THR A 168 22.73 -22.15 -8.40
N ARG A 169 22.17 -21.80 -9.57
CA ARG A 169 21.57 -20.46 -9.79
C ARG A 169 20.54 -20.08 -8.74
N PHE A 170 19.70 -21.03 -8.31
CA PHE A 170 18.71 -20.81 -7.27
C PHE A 170 19.36 -20.56 -5.89
N GLN A 171 20.42 -21.31 -5.56
CA GLN A 171 21.17 -21.11 -4.33
C GLN A 171 21.87 -19.75 -4.31
N ILE A 172 22.48 -19.33 -5.43
CA ILE A 172 23.11 -18.02 -5.58
C ILE A 172 22.05 -16.91 -5.37
N PHE A 173 20.89 -17.03 -6.03
CA PHE A 173 19.82 -16.06 -5.83
C PHE A 173 19.37 -16.00 -4.37
N ARG A 174 19.03 -17.14 -3.77
CA ARG A 174 18.47 -17.19 -2.41
C ARG A 174 19.45 -16.77 -1.32
N ARG A 175 20.75 -17.16 -1.45
CA ARG A 175 21.75 -16.99 -0.39
C ARG A 175 22.62 -15.76 -0.57
N VAL A 176 22.80 -15.26 -1.80
CA VAL A 176 23.70 -14.15 -2.11
C VAL A 176 22.91 -12.95 -2.64
N MET A 177 22.20 -13.12 -3.77
CA MET A 177 21.60 -11.97 -4.44
C MET A 177 20.41 -11.39 -3.66
N PHE A 178 19.46 -12.22 -3.24
CA PHE A 178 18.23 -11.78 -2.56
C PHE A 178 18.50 -11.06 -1.23
N PRO A 179 19.33 -11.57 -0.31
CA PRO A 179 19.62 -10.87 0.94
C PRO A 179 20.35 -9.53 0.71
N ASN A 180 21.29 -9.49 -0.26
CA ASN A 180 21.99 -8.26 -0.59
C ASN A 180 21.08 -7.24 -1.27
N MET A 181 20.24 -7.68 -2.23
CA MET A 181 19.22 -6.85 -2.85
C MET A 181 18.32 -6.22 -1.78
N LEU A 182 17.82 -7.03 -0.85
CA LEU A 182 16.89 -6.56 0.16
C LEU A 182 17.50 -5.48 1.07
N ARG A 183 18.77 -5.66 1.46
CA ARG A 183 19.52 -4.67 2.26
C ARG A 183 19.72 -3.36 1.50
N LEU A 184 20.13 -3.43 0.25
CA LEU A 184 20.36 -2.27 -0.60
C LEU A 184 19.05 -1.52 -0.92
N ALA A 185 17.98 -2.27 -1.17
CA ALA A 185 16.66 -1.72 -1.49
C ALA A 185 15.94 -1.12 -0.28
N TRP A 186 16.24 -1.57 0.94
CA TRP A 186 15.42 -1.32 2.12
C TRP A 186 15.11 0.15 2.40
N PRO A 187 16.07 1.09 2.34
CA PRO A 187 15.79 2.51 2.56
C PRO A 187 14.86 3.11 1.50
N ALA A 188 15.07 2.76 0.23
CA ALA A 188 14.22 3.22 -0.87
C ALA A 188 12.81 2.61 -0.79
N TYR A 189 12.72 1.32 -0.40
CA TYR A 189 11.44 0.64 -0.19
C TYR A 189 10.64 1.20 0.99
N MET A 190 11.31 1.69 2.04
CA MET A 190 10.66 2.43 3.11
C MET A 190 9.99 3.71 2.59
N ASN A 191 10.68 4.48 1.74
CA ASN A 191 10.10 5.68 1.14
C ASN A 191 8.89 5.36 0.25
N GLU A 192 8.96 4.26 -0.51
CA GLU A 192 7.83 3.77 -1.30
C GLU A 192 6.65 3.36 -0.40
N ALA A 193 6.91 2.69 0.72
CA ALA A 193 5.88 2.35 1.69
C ALA A 193 5.17 3.61 2.24
N ILE A 194 5.93 4.63 2.62
CA ILE A 194 5.37 5.92 3.10
C ILE A 194 4.50 6.54 1.99
N PHE A 195 5.02 6.61 0.77
CA PHE A 195 4.28 7.14 -0.38
C PHE A 195 2.97 6.37 -0.62
N LEU A 196 3.02 5.04 -0.58
CA LEU A 196 1.83 4.19 -0.72
C LEU A 196 0.78 4.50 0.35
N PHE A 197 1.17 4.56 1.62
CA PHE A 197 0.22 4.85 2.70
C PHE A 197 -0.40 6.25 2.56
N HIS A 198 0.35 7.25 2.14
CA HIS A 198 -0.22 8.56 1.81
C HIS A 198 -1.19 8.47 0.62
N SER A 199 -0.86 7.67 -0.38
CA SER A 199 -1.70 7.46 -1.55
C SER A 199 -3.02 6.73 -1.25
N THR A 200 -3.14 6.05 -0.10
CA THR A 200 -4.41 5.44 0.31
C THR A 200 -5.52 6.46 0.53
N THR A 201 -5.21 7.74 0.73
CA THR A 201 -6.22 8.81 0.77
C THR A 201 -6.97 8.93 -0.55
N LEU A 202 -6.35 8.55 -1.67
CA LEU A 202 -6.99 8.57 -2.99
C LEU A 202 -8.07 7.50 -3.15
N VAL A 203 -8.15 6.53 -2.24
CA VAL A 203 -9.22 5.52 -2.20
C VAL A 203 -10.60 6.18 -2.11
N PHE A 204 -10.71 7.33 -1.47
CA PHE A 204 -11.92 8.15 -1.45
C PHE A 204 -12.49 8.40 -2.85
N PHE A 205 -11.63 8.65 -3.85
CA PHE A 205 -12.03 8.95 -5.23
C PHE A 205 -12.42 7.69 -6.04
N SER A 206 -12.19 6.49 -5.53
CA SER A 206 -12.62 5.24 -6.15
C SER A 206 -14.06 4.86 -5.86
N GLY A 207 -14.83 5.72 -5.19
CA GLY A 207 -16.19 5.43 -4.75
C GLY A 207 -16.26 4.39 -3.61
N PHE A 208 -15.14 4.09 -2.94
CA PHE A 208 -15.07 3.12 -1.85
C PHE A 208 -16.09 3.36 -0.73
N PRO A 209 -16.36 4.60 -0.27
CA PRO A 209 -17.27 4.82 0.83
C PRO A 209 -18.75 4.54 0.52
N ALA A 210 -19.08 4.24 -0.72
CA ALA A 210 -20.46 4.01 -1.14
C ALA A 210 -21.09 2.74 -0.51
N TRP A 211 -20.28 1.86 0.07
CA TRP A 211 -20.78 0.63 0.67
C TRP A 211 -21.01 0.80 2.18
N ARG A 212 -22.28 0.83 2.59
CA ARG A 212 -22.77 0.93 3.98
C ARG A 212 -22.38 2.21 4.74
N GLN A 213 -21.97 3.27 4.07
CA GLN A 213 -21.51 4.52 4.69
C GLN A 213 -20.27 4.35 5.59
N GLU A 214 -19.50 3.31 5.35
CA GLU A 214 -18.21 3.07 6.00
C GLU A 214 -17.12 3.65 5.11
N GLY A 215 -16.42 4.67 5.58
CA GLY A 215 -15.43 5.41 4.78
C GLY A 215 -14.03 5.36 5.36
N ASP A 216 -13.08 5.78 4.53
CA ASP A 216 -11.71 6.04 4.96
C ASP A 216 -11.59 7.36 5.73
N ALA A 217 -10.38 7.71 6.18
CA ALA A 217 -10.16 8.94 6.95
C ALA A 217 -10.56 10.20 6.18
N LEU A 218 -10.31 10.24 4.86
CA LEU A 218 -10.65 11.39 4.03
C LEU A 218 -12.17 11.53 3.83
N TYR A 219 -12.90 10.43 3.75
CA TYR A 219 -14.35 10.44 3.70
C TYR A 219 -14.97 11.15 4.91
N TYR A 220 -14.54 10.78 6.12
CA TYR A 220 -15.07 11.44 7.32
C TYR A 220 -14.63 12.90 7.42
N ALA A 221 -13.44 13.23 7.01
CA ALA A 221 -13.00 14.62 6.97
C ALA A 221 -13.81 15.47 5.99
N SER A 222 -14.08 14.93 4.78
CA SER A 222 -14.93 15.59 3.79
C SER A 222 -16.37 15.78 4.34
N TYR A 223 -16.94 14.74 4.95
CA TYR A 223 -18.24 14.82 5.59
C TYR A 223 -18.32 15.96 6.61
N PHE A 224 -17.33 16.07 7.49
CA PHE A 224 -17.34 17.15 8.51
C PHE A 224 -17.08 18.52 7.89
N ALA A 225 -16.16 18.62 6.91
CA ALA A 225 -15.92 19.87 6.20
C ALA A 225 -17.17 20.41 5.52
N GLU A 226 -17.98 19.52 4.90
CA GLU A 226 -19.24 19.89 4.27
C GLU A 226 -20.31 20.27 5.31
N LYS A 227 -20.42 19.51 6.42
CA LYS A 227 -21.45 19.77 7.45
C LYS A 227 -21.17 21.03 8.25
N THR A 228 -19.93 21.35 8.54
CA THR A 228 -19.56 22.52 9.32
C THR A 228 -19.21 23.74 8.47
N PHE A 229 -19.14 23.58 7.13
CA PHE A 229 -18.61 24.57 6.20
C PHE A 229 -17.21 25.07 6.58
N ASN A 230 -16.44 24.25 7.32
CA ASN A 230 -15.14 24.61 7.84
C ASN A 230 -14.13 23.48 7.58
N PRO A 231 -13.30 23.56 6.54
CA PRO A 231 -12.28 22.56 6.24
C PRO A 231 -11.05 22.65 7.16
N PHE A 232 -10.88 23.74 7.89
CA PHE A 232 -9.68 24.02 8.69
C PHE A 232 -9.58 23.21 9.99
N VAL A 233 -10.58 22.40 10.32
CA VAL A 233 -10.54 21.49 11.47
C VAL A 233 -10.34 20.05 11.03
N PRO A 234 -11.20 19.44 10.16
CA PRO A 234 -11.10 18.02 9.85
C PRO A 234 -9.87 17.65 9.02
N TYR A 235 -9.44 18.47 8.05
CA TYR A 235 -8.26 18.13 7.25
C TYR A 235 -6.94 18.15 8.02
N PRO A 236 -6.64 19.13 8.92
CA PRO A 236 -5.50 19.03 9.82
C PRO A 236 -5.51 17.79 10.73
N ILE A 237 -6.69 17.31 11.15
CA ILE A 237 -6.80 16.06 11.92
C ILE A 237 -6.34 14.87 11.05
N VAL A 238 -6.78 14.78 9.81
CA VAL A 238 -6.29 13.75 8.87
C VAL A 238 -4.78 13.84 8.72
N ALA A 239 -4.25 15.03 8.46
CA ALA A 239 -2.80 15.23 8.33
C ALA A 239 -2.05 14.76 9.58
N GLY A 240 -2.56 15.07 10.78
CA GLY A 240 -2.00 14.59 12.05
C GLY A 240 -1.95 13.06 12.15
N TYR A 241 -3.03 12.39 11.77
CA TYR A 241 -3.07 10.91 11.74
C TYR A 241 -2.09 10.31 10.74
N PHE A 242 -1.94 10.91 9.55
CA PHE A 242 -0.97 10.43 8.56
C PHE A 242 0.48 10.72 8.97
N ILE A 243 0.75 11.80 9.72
CA ILE A 243 2.06 12.03 10.35
C ILE A 243 2.36 10.92 11.36
N LEU A 244 1.42 10.58 12.25
CA LEU A 244 1.57 9.49 13.21
C LEU A 244 1.79 8.15 12.51
N LEU A 245 1.00 7.86 11.48
CA LEU A 245 1.16 6.65 10.67
C LEU A 245 2.55 6.58 10.01
N THR A 246 3.03 7.70 9.47
CA THR A 246 4.39 7.79 8.91
C THR A 246 5.46 7.47 9.94
N LEU A 247 5.35 8.00 11.15
CA LEU A 247 6.29 7.69 12.24
C LEU A 247 6.28 6.20 12.59
N VAL A 248 5.11 5.57 12.61
CA VAL A 248 4.99 4.12 12.83
C VAL A 248 5.67 3.33 11.72
N ILE A 249 5.46 3.70 10.45
CA ILE A 249 6.10 3.05 9.30
C ILE A 249 7.62 3.17 9.39
N ILE A 250 8.14 4.37 9.66
CA ILE A 250 9.57 4.60 9.84
C ILE A 250 10.13 3.72 10.98
N ALA A 251 9.43 3.63 12.11
CA ALA A 251 9.86 2.79 13.23
C ALA A 251 9.92 1.31 12.83
N VAL A 252 8.87 0.78 12.20
CA VAL A 252 8.81 -0.62 11.73
C VAL A 252 9.93 -0.92 10.73
N PHE A 253 10.14 -0.07 9.73
CA PHE A 253 11.19 -0.25 8.73
C PHE A 253 12.60 -0.11 9.31
N THR A 254 12.79 0.79 10.27
CA THR A 254 14.08 0.95 10.96
C THR A 254 14.42 -0.29 11.79
N ILE A 255 13.47 -0.83 12.55
CA ILE A 255 13.64 -2.04 13.35
C ILE A 255 13.96 -3.22 12.42
N THR A 256 13.16 -3.41 11.37
CA THR A 256 13.35 -4.51 10.41
C THR A 256 14.67 -4.38 9.66
N GLY A 257 15.04 -3.17 9.24
CA GLY A 257 16.34 -2.88 8.63
C GLY A 257 17.52 -3.20 9.56
N GLY A 258 17.37 -2.95 10.86
CA GLY A 258 18.34 -3.36 11.87
C GLY A 258 18.54 -4.88 11.92
N TYR A 259 17.44 -5.66 11.82
CA TYR A 259 17.52 -7.13 11.73
C TYR A 259 18.22 -7.60 10.44
N LEU A 260 17.91 -7.00 9.29
CA LEU A 260 18.51 -7.35 8.00
C LEU A 260 20.02 -7.10 8.00
N ASN A 261 20.50 -6.11 8.73
CA ASN A 261 21.92 -5.71 8.78
C ASN A 261 22.72 -6.42 9.89
N ARG A 262 22.10 -7.24 10.75
CA ARG A 262 22.79 -7.91 11.86
C ARG A 262 23.94 -8.83 11.43
N SER A 263 23.84 -9.44 10.27
CA SER A 263 24.87 -10.35 9.71
C SER A 263 26.05 -9.64 9.03
N LEU A 264 26.04 -8.31 8.94
CA LEU A 264 27.15 -7.54 8.40
C LEU A 264 28.20 -7.25 9.48
N PRO A 265 29.52 -7.18 9.11
CA PRO A 265 30.53 -6.63 9.97
C PRO A 265 30.16 -5.23 10.47
N GLN A 266 30.58 -4.88 11.69
CA GLN A 266 30.18 -3.60 12.32
C GLN A 266 30.55 -2.37 11.47
N GLU A 267 31.65 -2.43 10.73
CA GLU A 267 32.14 -1.38 9.85
C GLU A 267 31.21 -1.10 8.65
N GLN A 268 30.45 -2.10 8.20
CA GLN A 268 29.53 -1.99 7.05
C GLN A 268 28.09 -1.74 7.48
N ARG A 269 27.79 -1.70 8.78
CA ARG A 269 26.44 -1.43 9.28
C ARG A 269 26.14 0.05 9.09
N VAL A 270 25.24 0.37 8.16
CA VAL A 270 24.66 1.71 8.06
C VAL A 270 23.90 1.97 9.36
N LYS A 271 24.50 2.75 10.27
CA LYS A 271 23.75 3.23 11.46
C LYS A 271 22.64 4.13 10.92
N PRO A 272 21.36 3.87 11.27
CA PRO A 272 20.30 4.77 10.91
C PRO A 272 20.59 6.11 11.60
N ARG A 273 21.11 7.07 10.85
CA ARG A 273 21.19 8.46 11.33
C ARG A 273 19.79 9.02 11.24
N PHE A 274 19.09 9.02 12.36
CA PHE A 274 17.95 9.91 12.57
C PHE A 274 18.51 11.34 12.58
N ARG A 275 18.75 11.91 11.42
CA ARG A 275 18.83 13.36 11.28
C ARG A 275 17.39 13.84 11.24
N LEU A 276 16.83 14.12 12.42
CA LEU A 276 15.81 15.14 12.48
C LEU A 276 16.39 16.33 11.72
N LEU A 277 15.73 16.71 10.63
CA LEU A 277 15.98 17.93 9.88
C LEU A 277 15.79 19.13 10.85
N MET A 278 16.76 19.34 11.72
CA MET A 278 16.92 20.65 12.35
C MET A 278 17.67 21.49 11.33
N TRP A 279 17.00 22.45 10.84
CA TRP A 279 17.44 23.54 9.99
C TRP A 279 18.82 24.05 10.43
N ARG A 280 19.74 24.08 9.48
CA ARG A 280 20.80 25.04 9.38
C ARG A 280 20.67 25.78 8.08
#